data_3bf2ab2cee3b6d0d929e5d3872761c1d
#
_entry.id   3bf2ab2cee3b6d0d929e5d3872761c1d
#
_cell.length_a   1.000
_cell.length_b   1.000
_cell.length_c   1.000
_cell.angle_alpha   90.00
_cell.angle_beta   90.00
_cell.angle_gamma   90.00
#
_symmetry.space_group_name_H-M   'P 1'
#
loop_
_entity.id
_entity.type
_entity.pdbx_description
1 polymer ?
#
loop_
_entity_poly.entity_id
_entity_poly.type
_entity_poly.pdbx_seq_one_letter_code
_entity_poly.pdbx_strand_id
1 'polypeptide(L)'
;MADVKMIATRESYGNTLKALAAEGHDDLVVLDADLAAATKTGMFRKAHPDRHFDCGIAEANMMGVAAGLSTMGYVPFVSSFAMFAAGRAFEQIRNSIAYPHL
;
A
#
# COMPACT_ATOMS: atom_id res chain seq x y z
N MET A 1 13.88 -28.23 -12.92
CA MET A 1 14.10 -26.77 -12.86
C MET A 1 12.76 -26.07 -12.92
N ALA A 2 12.49 -25.15 -11.99
CA ALA A 2 11.24 -24.41 -12.01
C ALA A 2 11.21 -23.42 -13.19
N ASP A 3 10.06 -23.30 -13.82
CA ASP A 3 9.86 -22.32 -14.88
C ASP A 3 9.92 -20.90 -14.30
N VAL A 4 10.66 -20.03 -14.97
CA VAL A 4 10.72 -18.61 -14.60
C VAL A 4 9.63 -17.88 -15.35
N LYS A 5 8.68 -17.29 -14.60
CA LYS A 5 7.61 -16.49 -15.17
C LYS A 5 8.01 -15.02 -15.19
N MET A 6 7.99 -14.44 -16.37
CA MET A 6 8.24 -12.99 -16.53
C MET A 6 6.92 -12.24 -16.37
N ILE A 7 6.85 -11.40 -15.33
CA ILE A 7 5.64 -10.65 -14.98
C ILE A 7 6.03 -9.25 -14.52
N ALA A 8 5.20 -8.26 -14.83
CA ALA A 8 5.43 -6.90 -14.35
C ALA A 8 5.35 -6.86 -12.82
N THR A 9 6.27 -6.12 -12.19
CA THR A 9 6.34 -6.04 -10.72
C THR A 9 5.02 -5.58 -10.10
N ARG A 10 4.32 -4.64 -10.73
CA ARG A 10 3.01 -4.15 -10.27
C ARG A 10 1.95 -5.25 -10.26
N GLU A 11 1.96 -6.15 -11.24
CA GLU A 11 1.02 -7.27 -11.27
C GLU A 11 1.32 -8.29 -10.18
N SER A 12 2.60 -8.59 -9.98
CA SER A 12 3.04 -9.45 -8.88
C SER A 12 2.61 -8.87 -7.54
N TYR A 13 2.78 -7.56 -7.37
CA TYR A 13 2.37 -6.84 -6.16
C TYR A 13 0.85 -6.96 -5.92
N GLY A 14 0.04 -6.63 -6.92
CA GLY A 14 -1.41 -6.73 -6.81
C GLY A 14 -1.90 -8.14 -6.50
N ASN A 15 -1.34 -9.13 -7.19
CA ASN A 15 -1.66 -10.55 -6.95
C ASN A 15 -1.29 -10.98 -5.54
N THR A 16 -0.12 -10.54 -5.04
CA THR A 16 0.37 -10.90 -3.71
C THR A 16 -0.49 -10.30 -2.61
N LEU A 17 -0.88 -9.03 -2.72
CA LEU A 17 -1.78 -8.39 -1.76
C LEU A 17 -3.10 -9.15 -1.64
N LYS A 18 -3.66 -9.53 -2.77
CA LYS A 18 -4.90 -10.30 -2.81
C LYS A 18 -4.71 -11.68 -2.19
N ALA A 19 -3.60 -12.35 -2.48
CA ALA A 19 -3.28 -13.66 -1.92
C ALA A 19 -3.09 -13.61 -0.40
N LEU A 20 -2.37 -12.61 0.11
CA LEU A 20 -2.15 -12.43 1.55
C LEU A 20 -3.48 -12.25 2.30
N ALA A 21 -4.37 -11.43 1.75
CA ALA A 21 -5.70 -11.24 2.34
C ALA A 21 -6.49 -12.55 2.36
N ALA A 22 -6.43 -13.35 1.29
CA ALA A 22 -7.10 -14.65 1.21
C ALA A 22 -6.51 -15.67 2.18
N GLU A 23 -5.24 -15.53 2.55
CA GLU A 23 -4.56 -16.40 3.53
C GLU A 23 -4.90 -16.05 4.98
N GLY A 24 -5.72 -15.05 5.24
CA GLY A 24 -6.18 -14.70 6.58
C GLY A 24 -5.44 -13.54 7.24
N HIS A 25 -4.66 -12.76 6.49
CA HIS A 25 -4.05 -11.53 6.99
C HIS A 25 -5.10 -10.41 7.06
N ASP A 26 -5.95 -10.45 8.07
CA ASP A 26 -7.09 -9.54 8.22
C ASP A 26 -6.66 -8.13 8.67
N ASP A 27 -5.44 -7.98 9.15
CA ASP A 27 -4.83 -6.71 9.55
C ASP A 27 -4.25 -5.92 8.37
N LEU A 28 -4.18 -6.52 7.19
CA LEU A 28 -3.65 -5.90 6.00
C LEU A 28 -4.65 -4.89 5.43
N VAL A 29 -4.22 -3.65 5.25
CA VAL A 29 -4.98 -2.57 4.60
C VAL A 29 -4.13 -1.95 3.51
N VAL A 30 -4.75 -1.40 2.48
CA VAL A 30 -4.07 -0.85 1.32
C VAL A 30 -4.50 0.59 1.09
N LEU A 31 -3.54 1.47 0.88
CA LEU A 31 -3.77 2.89 0.62
C LEU A 31 -3.15 3.29 -0.71
N ASP A 32 -3.84 4.15 -1.42
CA ASP A 32 -3.40 4.73 -2.68
C ASP A 32 -3.59 6.24 -2.70
N ALA A 33 -2.87 6.88 -3.60
CA ALA A 33 -3.02 8.31 -3.91
C ALA A 33 -3.54 8.47 -5.35
N ASP A 34 -4.75 7.95 -5.59
CA ASP A 34 -5.48 8.00 -6.87
C ASP A 34 -4.77 7.28 -8.02
N LEU A 35 -4.01 6.22 -7.73
CA LEU A 35 -3.25 5.44 -8.71
C LEU A 35 -3.51 3.93 -8.62
N ALA A 36 -4.64 3.51 -8.05
CA ALA A 36 -4.92 2.08 -7.82
C ALA A 36 -4.90 1.24 -9.10
N ALA A 37 -5.32 1.79 -10.23
CA ALA A 37 -5.27 1.10 -11.51
C ALA A 37 -3.83 0.91 -12.00
N ALA A 38 -2.99 1.93 -11.84
CA ALA A 38 -1.59 1.89 -12.28
C ALA A 38 -0.71 1.01 -11.39
N THR A 39 -0.93 1.03 -10.09
CA THR A 39 -0.18 0.23 -9.10
C THR A 39 -0.71 -1.19 -8.97
N LYS A 40 -1.86 -1.49 -9.58
CA LYS A 40 -2.58 -2.78 -9.50
C LYS A 40 -3.16 -3.08 -8.11
N THR A 41 -3.15 -2.14 -7.20
CA THR A 41 -3.85 -2.28 -5.93
C THR A 41 -5.37 -2.29 -6.09
N GLY A 42 -5.88 -1.88 -7.26
CA GLY A 42 -7.27 -2.04 -7.62
C GLY A 42 -7.76 -3.49 -7.57
N MET A 43 -6.86 -4.46 -7.73
CA MET A 43 -7.18 -5.89 -7.57
C MET A 43 -7.57 -6.20 -6.13
N PHE A 44 -6.84 -5.65 -5.16
CA PHE A 44 -7.18 -5.77 -3.74
C PHE A 44 -8.48 -5.04 -3.43
N ARG A 45 -8.67 -3.85 -3.97
CA ARG A 45 -9.88 -3.05 -3.79
C ARG A 45 -11.14 -3.79 -4.23
N LYS A 46 -11.10 -4.51 -5.35
CA LYS A 46 -12.23 -5.29 -5.84
C LYS A 46 -12.59 -6.43 -4.88
N ALA A 47 -11.59 -7.07 -4.29
CA ALA A 47 -11.79 -8.19 -3.37
C ALA A 47 -12.17 -7.72 -1.96
N HIS A 48 -11.59 -6.60 -1.51
CA HIS A 48 -11.76 -6.07 -0.15
C HIS A 48 -11.94 -4.56 -0.17
N PRO A 49 -13.09 -4.05 -0.67
CA PRO A 49 -13.31 -2.59 -0.79
C PRO A 49 -13.33 -1.85 0.53
N ASP A 50 -13.66 -2.53 1.62
CA ASP A 50 -13.69 -1.98 2.98
C ASP A 50 -12.30 -1.83 3.61
N ARG A 51 -11.27 -2.37 2.98
CA ARG A 51 -9.89 -2.35 3.48
C ARG A 51 -8.94 -1.64 2.52
N HIS A 52 -9.47 -0.96 1.53
CA HIS A 52 -8.72 -0.14 0.59
C HIS A 52 -9.16 1.31 0.73
N PHE A 53 -8.18 2.21 0.85
CA PHE A 53 -8.45 3.64 1.04
C PHE A 53 -7.71 4.44 -0.03
N ASP A 54 -8.47 5.17 -0.83
CA ASP A 54 -7.89 6.14 -1.76
C ASP A 54 -7.85 7.49 -1.06
N CYS A 55 -6.64 7.99 -0.82
CA CYS A 55 -6.43 9.26 -0.10
C CYS A 55 -6.45 10.47 -1.04
N GLY A 56 -6.72 10.26 -2.34
CA GLY A 56 -6.56 11.29 -3.35
C GLY A 56 -5.09 11.57 -3.66
N ILE A 57 -4.82 12.59 -4.46
CA ILE A 57 -3.44 12.99 -4.79
C ILE A 57 -2.87 13.77 -3.61
N ALA A 58 -2.52 13.05 -2.54
CA ALA A 58 -2.08 13.61 -1.27
C ALA A 58 -1.13 12.62 -0.57
N GLU A 59 0.03 12.35 -1.16
CA GLU A 59 0.98 11.33 -0.69
C GLU A 59 1.45 11.57 0.73
N ALA A 60 1.70 12.82 1.11
CA ALA A 60 2.11 13.16 2.48
C ALA A 60 1.01 12.81 3.49
N ASN A 61 -0.24 13.17 3.19
CA ASN A 61 -1.38 12.83 4.02
C ASN A 61 -1.59 11.31 4.08
N MET A 62 -1.43 10.63 2.96
CA MET A 62 -1.52 9.17 2.88
C MET A 62 -0.54 8.50 3.84
N MET A 63 0.70 8.97 3.92
CA MET A 63 1.70 8.47 4.87
C MET A 63 1.28 8.73 6.32
N GLY A 64 0.70 9.88 6.62
CA GLY A 64 0.17 10.19 7.95
C GLY A 64 -0.99 9.27 8.33
N VAL A 65 -1.90 9.00 7.40
CA VAL A 65 -3.01 8.05 7.62
C VAL A 65 -2.47 6.64 7.87
N ALA A 66 -1.49 6.21 7.08
CA ALA A 66 -0.85 4.91 7.27
C ALA A 66 -0.18 4.79 8.64
N ALA A 67 0.52 5.84 9.07
CA ALA A 67 1.13 5.87 10.41
C ALA A 67 0.07 5.67 11.50
N GLY A 68 -1.05 6.38 11.39
CA GLY A 68 -2.17 6.25 12.32
C GLY A 68 -2.77 4.84 12.33
N LEU A 69 -2.98 4.25 11.15
CA LEU A 69 -3.49 2.89 11.02
C LEU A 69 -2.54 1.88 11.67
N SER A 70 -1.23 2.06 11.52
CA SER A 70 -0.25 1.14 12.12
C SER A 70 -0.30 1.18 13.65
N THR A 71 -0.62 2.33 14.27
CA THR A 71 -0.80 2.42 15.73
C THR A 71 -2.04 1.68 16.22
N MET A 72 -2.97 1.38 15.32
CA MET A 72 -4.21 0.65 15.64
C MET A 72 -4.10 -0.85 15.38
N GLY A 73 -2.91 -1.35 15.08
CA GLY A 73 -2.66 -2.77 14.86
C GLY A 73 -2.80 -3.23 13.40
N TYR A 74 -3.03 -2.31 12.48
CA TYR A 74 -3.09 -2.64 11.05
C TYR A 74 -1.71 -2.65 10.43
N VAL A 75 -1.58 -3.37 9.31
CA VAL A 75 -0.37 -3.41 8.49
C VAL A 75 -0.70 -2.70 7.17
N PRO A 76 -0.42 -1.40 7.05
CA PRO A 76 -0.76 -0.64 5.85
C PRO A 76 0.28 -0.81 4.74
N PHE A 77 -0.20 -1.15 3.54
CA PHE A 77 0.59 -1.15 2.32
C PHE A 77 0.23 0.10 1.54
N VAL A 78 1.19 0.99 1.39
CA VAL A 78 0.99 2.33 0.82
C VAL A 78 1.63 2.37 -0.55
N SER A 79 0.86 2.76 -1.57
CA SER A 79 1.29 2.64 -2.95
C SER A 79 1.09 3.93 -3.73
N SER A 80 2.13 4.32 -4.43
CA SER A 80 2.14 5.39 -5.42
C SER A 80 3.39 5.20 -6.29
N PHE A 81 3.63 6.10 -7.24
CA PHE A 81 4.90 6.09 -7.96
C PHE A 81 6.04 6.49 -7.01
N ALA A 82 7.22 5.89 -7.21
CA ALA A 82 8.35 6.03 -6.31
C ALA A 82 8.69 7.50 -6.00
N MET A 83 8.67 8.37 -7.02
CA MET A 83 8.98 9.79 -6.84
C MET A 83 7.98 10.48 -5.91
N PHE A 84 6.71 10.07 -5.93
CA PHE A 84 5.67 10.67 -5.10
C PHE A 84 5.63 10.03 -3.72
N ALA A 85 5.74 8.70 -3.64
CA ALA A 85 5.68 7.99 -2.36
C ALA A 85 6.94 8.27 -1.51
N ALA A 86 8.13 8.17 -2.08
CA ALA A 86 9.38 8.37 -1.36
C ALA A 86 9.83 9.82 -1.39
N GLY A 87 9.73 10.51 -2.55
CA GLY A 87 10.18 11.88 -2.70
C GLY A 87 9.27 12.89 -2.03
N ARG A 88 8.01 12.98 -2.49
CA ARG A 88 7.05 13.97 -2.01
C ARG A 88 6.64 13.76 -0.56
N ALA A 89 6.52 12.53 -0.11
CA ALA A 89 6.10 12.19 1.24
C ALA A 89 7.27 11.91 2.19
N PHE A 90 8.50 12.15 1.79
CA PHE A 90 9.71 11.80 2.55
C PHE A 90 9.66 12.28 3.99
N GLU A 91 9.27 13.53 4.22
CA GLU A 91 9.25 14.12 5.58
C GLU A 91 8.27 13.36 6.50
N GLN A 92 7.10 12.98 6.00
CA GLN A 92 6.13 12.25 6.80
C GLN A 92 6.62 10.83 7.10
N ILE A 93 7.30 10.20 6.17
CA ILE A 93 7.91 8.88 6.41
C ILE A 93 8.97 9.00 7.52
N ARG A 94 9.84 10.00 7.42
CA ARG A 94 10.88 10.24 8.41
C ARG A 94 10.30 10.53 9.80
N ASN A 95 9.39 11.49 9.88
CA ASN A 95 8.93 12.04 11.16
C ASN A 95 7.77 11.24 11.77
N SER A 96 6.85 10.74 10.96
CA SER A 96 5.63 10.10 11.45
C SER A 96 5.69 8.58 11.50
N ILE A 97 6.65 7.96 10.81
CA ILE A 97 6.79 6.51 10.73
C ILE A 97 8.13 6.07 11.31
N ALA A 98 9.24 6.55 10.76
CA ALA A 98 10.57 6.10 11.16
C ALA A 98 10.94 6.57 12.57
N TYR A 99 10.72 7.83 12.88
CA TYR A 99 11.07 8.39 14.20
C TYR A 99 10.35 7.69 15.35
N PRO A 100 9.01 7.46 15.30
CA PRO A 100 8.31 6.73 16.36
C PRO A 100 8.40 5.22 16.24
N HIS A 101 9.18 4.66 15.34
CA HIS A 101 9.38 3.21 15.14
C HIS A 101 8.11 2.45 14.76
N LEU A 102 7.33 3.02 13.88
CA LEU A 102 6.14 2.38 13.33
C LEU A 102 6.44 1.51 12.12
#